data_258097277469cf9de367f1b6c6a0259c
#
_entry.id   258097277469cf9de367f1b6c6a0259c
#
_cell.length_a   1.000
_cell.length_b   1.000
_cell.length_c   1.000
_cell.angle_alpha   90.00
_cell.angle_beta   90.00
_cell.angle_gamma   90.00
#
_symmetry.space_group_name_H-M   'P 1'
#
loop_
_entity.id
_entity.type
_entity.pdbx_description
1 polymer ?
#
loop_
_entity_poly.entity_id
_entity_poly.type
_entity_poly.pdbx_seq_one_letter_code
_entity_poly.pdbx_strand_id
1 'polypeptide(L)'
;MTNVKNILATLLIFSLLSVPEAISSQQSGRFNLRDQSVQPAMMPMPSQIGGLTAQQIGLSQIGSGVSHYLGMPDRLFTDIIDKAAQKHQVDPALVKAIIMAESRYNHRAVSKKGARGLMQLMPHTAKSLGVRNLFDPEDNINGGVLYMKKLLKRFKGDTKLALAAYNAGSRYVRYYKGVPPFLQTRTFIKKVLKYHQLYKVDRMTLADIV
;
A
#
# COMPACT_ATOMS: atom_id res chain seq x y z
N MET A 1 43.59 22.47 2.01
CA MET A 1 42.95 23.42 1.07
C MET A 1 42.88 22.78 -0.29
N THR A 2 41.85 21.98 -0.56
CA THR A 2 41.66 21.27 -1.83
C THR A 2 40.32 21.67 -2.44
N ASN A 3 40.45 22.16 -3.63
CA ASN A 3 39.57 22.87 -4.53
C ASN A 3 38.16 22.29 -4.73
N VAL A 4 37.15 23.10 -4.42
CA VAL A 4 35.70 22.82 -4.60
C VAL A 4 35.19 23.12 -6.03
N LYS A 5 36.08 23.33 -7.01
CA LYS A 5 35.70 23.84 -8.34
C LYS A 5 35.48 22.80 -9.45
N ASN A 6 35.54 21.49 -9.19
CA ASN A 6 35.45 20.47 -10.25
C ASN A 6 34.25 19.52 -10.21
N ILE A 7 33.11 19.89 -9.59
CA ILE A 7 31.90 19.03 -9.57
C ILE A 7 30.75 19.60 -10.41
N LEU A 8 30.96 20.68 -11.14
CA LEU A 8 29.89 21.34 -11.93
C LEU A 8 29.98 21.14 -13.45
N ALA A 9 30.79 20.21 -13.95
CA ALA A 9 31.04 20.08 -15.38
C ALA A 9 30.65 18.75 -16.03
N THR A 10 29.69 17.97 -15.46
CA THR A 10 29.27 16.69 -16.10
C THR A 10 27.76 16.49 -16.16
N LEU A 11 26.99 17.57 -16.38
CA LEU A 11 25.53 17.50 -16.48
C LEU A 11 24.97 18.29 -17.67
N LEU A 12 25.67 18.33 -18.80
CA LEU A 12 25.18 18.98 -20.01
C LEU A 12 25.80 18.32 -21.23
N ILE A 13 25.41 17.11 -21.61
CA ILE A 13 25.46 16.56 -22.97
C ILE A 13 24.60 15.28 -22.95
N PHE A 14 23.32 15.38 -23.27
CA PHE A 14 22.49 14.38 -23.92
C PHE A 14 21.10 14.97 -24.19
N SER A 15 21.05 15.96 -25.05
CA SER A 15 19.84 16.29 -25.79
C SER A 15 20.29 16.70 -27.19
N LEU A 16 19.94 15.90 -28.14
CA LEU A 16 19.86 16.13 -29.58
C LEU A 16 20.35 14.89 -30.35
N LEU A 17 19.43 13.97 -30.62
CA LEU A 17 19.48 13.15 -31.82
C LEU A 17 18.10 12.59 -32.14
N SER A 18 17.44 13.30 -33.07
CA SER A 18 16.73 12.73 -34.23
C SER A 18 15.53 11.87 -34.02
N VAL A 19 14.37 12.48 -34.23
CA VAL A 19 13.13 11.83 -34.66
C VAL A 19 13.28 11.48 -36.14
N PRO A 20 12.96 10.29 -36.63
CA PRO A 20 12.54 10.09 -38.00
C PRO A 20 11.01 10.13 -38.09
N GLU A 21 10.49 11.11 -38.81
CA GLU A 21 9.19 11.03 -39.46
C GLU A 21 9.16 9.94 -40.52
N ALA A 22 8.08 9.23 -40.58
CA ALA A 22 7.33 8.67 -41.71
C ALA A 22 6.61 7.42 -41.20
N ILE A 23 5.33 7.16 -41.41
CA ILE A 23 4.51 7.24 -42.63
C ILE A 23 3.05 7.18 -42.20
N SER A 24 2.27 8.06 -42.83
CA SER A 24 0.83 8.08 -42.94
C SER A 24 0.26 6.77 -43.52
N SER A 25 -0.81 6.23 -42.89
CA SER A 25 -1.98 5.73 -43.62
C SER A 25 -3.17 5.55 -42.71
N GLN A 26 -4.13 6.38 -42.90
CA GLN A 26 -5.59 6.26 -42.81
C GLN A 26 -6.14 4.91 -42.30
N GLN A 27 -6.89 4.99 -41.21
CA GLN A 27 -8.24 4.46 -41.21
C GLN A 27 -9.10 5.26 -40.23
N SER A 28 -9.97 6.06 -40.80
CA SER A 28 -11.05 6.79 -40.16
C SER A 28 -12.13 5.79 -39.71
N GLY A 29 -12.05 5.32 -38.47
CA GLY A 29 -13.14 4.67 -37.77
C GLY A 29 -13.87 5.74 -36.96
N ARG A 30 -15.00 6.22 -37.48
CA ARG A 30 -15.96 7.07 -36.74
C ARG A 30 -16.43 6.34 -35.50
N PHE A 31 -15.89 6.68 -34.33
CA PHE A 31 -16.48 6.29 -33.05
C PHE A 31 -17.67 7.19 -32.80
N ASN A 32 -18.86 6.60 -32.94
CA ASN A 32 -20.13 7.24 -32.72
C ASN A 32 -20.36 7.42 -31.21
N LEU A 33 -20.19 8.66 -30.72
CA LEU A 33 -20.52 9.07 -29.35
C LEU A 33 -22.05 9.16 -29.22
N ARG A 34 -22.75 8.04 -29.16
CA ARG A 34 -24.17 8.01 -28.81
C ARG A 34 -24.59 6.63 -28.32
N ASP A 35 -24.03 6.21 -27.16
CA ASP A 35 -24.71 5.24 -26.31
C ASP A 35 -24.59 5.70 -24.86
N GLN A 36 -25.50 6.60 -24.50
CA GLN A 36 -25.78 7.02 -23.13
C GLN A 36 -26.82 6.05 -22.58
N SER A 37 -26.41 4.89 -22.07
CA SER A 37 -27.31 4.07 -21.26
C SER A 37 -26.57 3.03 -20.40
N VAL A 38 -25.54 3.44 -19.67
CA VAL A 38 -25.13 2.71 -18.48
C VAL A 38 -25.02 3.71 -17.33
N GLN A 39 -26.17 4.11 -16.82
CA GLN A 39 -26.24 4.69 -15.49
C GLN A 39 -25.90 3.60 -14.49
N PRO A 40 -24.99 3.83 -13.52
CA PRO A 40 -24.86 2.94 -12.40
C PRO A 40 -26.19 2.95 -11.65
N ALA A 41 -26.82 1.78 -11.55
CA ALA A 41 -28.04 1.58 -10.79
C ALA A 41 -27.80 2.08 -9.36
N MET A 42 -28.32 3.26 -9.04
CA MET A 42 -28.53 3.71 -7.67
C MET A 42 -29.56 2.76 -7.08
N MET A 43 -29.10 1.80 -6.28
CA MET A 43 -30.00 1.04 -5.43
C MET A 43 -30.71 2.02 -4.50
N PRO A 44 -32.05 1.96 -4.39
CA PRO A 44 -32.79 2.84 -3.49
C PRO A 44 -32.35 2.59 -2.06
N MET A 45 -31.95 3.64 -1.36
CA MET A 45 -31.79 3.62 0.08
C MET A 45 -33.10 3.17 0.73
N PRO A 46 -33.11 2.18 1.62
CA PRO A 46 -34.32 1.87 2.36
C PRO A 46 -34.61 3.03 3.33
N SER A 47 -35.66 3.75 3.07
CA SER A 47 -36.18 4.87 3.87
C SER A 47 -36.93 4.43 5.14
N GLN A 48 -36.51 3.34 5.78
CA GLN A 48 -37.11 2.89 7.06
C GLN A 48 -36.01 2.31 7.96
N ILE A 49 -35.29 3.19 8.67
CA ILE A 49 -34.64 2.83 9.94
C ILE A 49 -35.36 3.59 11.03
N GLY A 50 -36.63 3.22 11.27
CA GLY A 50 -37.41 3.59 12.43
C GLY A 50 -37.55 2.40 13.34
N GLY A 51 -36.97 2.45 14.55
CA GLY A 51 -37.44 1.69 15.68
C GLY A 51 -36.90 0.29 15.95
N LEU A 52 -35.70 -0.06 15.56
CA LEU A 52 -35.05 -1.29 16.03
C LEU A 52 -34.08 -0.96 17.19
N THR A 53 -34.37 -1.50 18.39
CA THR A 53 -33.48 -1.41 19.54
C THR A 53 -32.19 -2.22 19.29
N ALA A 54 -31.07 -1.78 19.87
CA ALA A 54 -29.74 -2.38 19.74
C ALA A 54 -29.70 -3.91 20.05
N GLN A 55 -30.73 -4.45 20.65
CA GLN A 55 -30.88 -5.87 20.99
C GLN A 55 -31.47 -6.74 19.86
N GLN A 56 -32.05 -6.16 18.82
CA GLN A 56 -32.65 -6.89 17.69
C GLN A 56 -31.71 -7.01 16.48
N ILE A 57 -30.59 -6.26 16.47
CA ILE A 57 -29.53 -6.43 15.48
C ILE A 57 -28.57 -7.45 16.10
N GLY A 58 -28.66 -8.71 15.66
CA GLY A 58 -27.79 -9.78 16.14
C GLY A 58 -26.33 -9.35 16.10
N LEU A 59 -25.71 -9.23 17.28
CA LEU A 59 -24.34 -8.72 17.51
C LEU A 59 -23.25 -9.45 16.69
N SER A 60 -23.55 -10.63 16.13
CA SER A 60 -22.66 -11.37 15.24
C SER A 60 -22.47 -10.75 13.85
N GLN A 61 -23.30 -9.76 13.45
CA GLN A 61 -23.22 -9.13 12.13
C GLN A 61 -22.52 -7.77 12.13
N ILE A 62 -22.32 -7.13 13.28
CA ILE A 62 -21.73 -5.78 13.34
C ILE A 62 -20.22 -5.82 13.11
N GLY A 63 -19.51 -6.85 13.60
CA GLY A 63 -18.07 -7.02 13.38
C GLY A 63 -17.69 -7.34 11.91
N SER A 64 -18.64 -7.81 11.11
CA SER A 64 -18.45 -8.04 9.68
C SER A 64 -18.79 -6.81 8.82
N GLY A 65 -19.48 -5.82 9.40
CA GLY A 65 -20.08 -4.72 8.66
C GLY A 65 -19.11 -3.69 8.13
N VAL A 66 -18.15 -3.24 8.92
CA VAL A 66 -17.23 -2.16 8.51
C VAL A 66 -16.23 -2.65 7.46
N SER A 67 -15.69 -3.87 7.63
CA SER A 67 -14.81 -4.50 6.63
C SER A 67 -15.55 -4.82 5.32
N HIS A 68 -16.85 -5.20 5.41
CA HIS A 68 -17.68 -5.45 4.24
C HIS A 68 -18.06 -4.14 3.52
N TYR A 69 -18.37 -3.06 4.27
CA TYR A 69 -18.67 -1.74 3.70
C TYR A 69 -17.50 -1.11 2.96
N LEU A 70 -16.26 -1.42 3.38
CA LEU A 70 -15.05 -0.89 2.75
C LEU A 70 -14.52 -1.78 1.62
N GLY A 71 -15.16 -2.95 1.35
CA GLY A 71 -14.69 -3.91 0.32
C GLY A 71 -13.24 -4.36 0.58
N MET A 72 -12.83 -4.48 1.86
CA MET A 72 -11.46 -4.84 2.23
C MET A 72 -11.26 -6.35 2.14
N PRO A 73 -10.40 -6.85 1.24
CA PRO A 73 -10.19 -8.28 1.00
C PRO A 73 -9.21 -8.93 2.01
N ASP A 74 -9.14 -8.40 3.24
CA ASP A 74 -8.14 -8.81 4.25
C ASP A 74 -8.43 -10.17 4.90
N ARG A 75 -9.67 -10.66 4.86
CA ARG A 75 -10.10 -11.89 5.54
C ARG A 75 -9.29 -13.13 5.16
N LEU A 76 -8.93 -13.25 3.88
CA LEU A 76 -8.14 -14.38 3.39
C LEU A 76 -6.75 -14.49 4.00
N PHE A 77 -6.20 -13.38 4.51
CA PHE A 77 -4.82 -13.32 5.00
C PHE A 77 -4.75 -12.92 6.48
N THR A 78 -5.88 -12.78 7.17
CA THR A 78 -5.94 -12.30 8.56
C THR A 78 -5.08 -13.17 9.48
N ASP A 79 -5.22 -14.49 9.44
CA ASP A 79 -4.45 -15.40 10.29
C ASP A 79 -2.94 -15.33 10.05
N ILE A 80 -2.54 -15.21 8.79
CA ILE A 80 -1.13 -15.07 8.40
C ILE A 80 -0.59 -13.73 8.91
N ILE A 81 -1.37 -12.67 8.76
CA ILE A 81 -1.01 -11.32 9.22
C ILE A 81 -0.85 -11.30 10.73
N ASP A 82 -1.82 -11.85 11.47
CA ASP A 82 -1.82 -11.84 12.93
C ASP A 82 -0.66 -12.68 13.49
N LYS A 83 -0.39 -13.86 12.93
CA LYS A 83 0.78 -14.67 13.28
C LYS A 83 2.10 -13.93 13.05
N ALA A 84 2.27 -13.31 11.89
CA ALA A 84 3.49 -12.56 11.56
C ALA A 84 3.64 -11.30 12.44
N ALA A 85 2.53 -10.57 12.68
CA ALA A 85 2.48 -9.39 13.52
C ALA A 85 2.86 -9.72 14.97
N GLN A 86 2.29 -10.80 15.54
CA GLN A 86 2.63 -11.30 16.87
C GLN A 86 4.10 -11.71 16.95
N LYS A 87 4.58 -12.55 16.01
CA LYS A 87 5.95 -13.04 15.96
C LYS A 87 6.99 -11.90 15.95
N HIS A 88 6.72 -10.84 15.21
CA HIS A 88 7.66 -9.72 15.06
C HIS A 88 7.29 -8.50 15.92
N GLN A 89 6.23 -8.58 16.74
CA GLN A 89 5.77 -7.48 17.60
C GLN A 89 5.54 -6.18 16.79
N VAL A 90 4.76 -6.28 15.72
CA VAL A 90 4.30 -5.15 14.89
C VAL A 90 2.79 -5.09 15.00
N ASP A 91 2.20 -3.89 15.05
CA ASP A 91 0.75 -3.72 15.07
C ASP A 91 0.12 -4.35 13.81
N PRO A 92 -0.78 -5.36 13.95
CA PRO A 92 -1.41 -6.00 12.80
C PRO A 92 -2.28 -5.04 11.97
N ALA A 93 -2.85 -3.99 12.58
CA ALA A 93 -3.55 -2.95 11.84
C ALA A 93 -2.60 -2.17 10.91
N LEU A 94 -1.35 -1.95 11.34
CA LEU A 94 -0.31 -1.34 10.50
C LEU A 94 0.09 -2.28 9.35
N VAL A 95 0.21 -3.58 9.60
CA VAL A 95 0.52 -4.57 8.57
C VAL A 95 -0.57 -4.60 7.50
N LYS A 96 -1.85 -4.70 7.91
CA LYS A 96 -3.02 -4.62 7.02
C LYS A 96 -3.00 -3.35 6.16
N ALA A 97 -2.69 -2.22 6.78
CA ALA A 97 -2.61 -0.93 6.09
C ALA A 97 -1.51 -0.86 5.03
N ILE A 98 -0.35 -1.45 5.31
CA ILE A 98 0.75 -1.55 4.34
C ILE A 98 0.34 -2.44 3.17
N ILE A 99 -0.21 -3.63 3.40
CA ILE A 99 -0.67 -4.54 2.35
C ILE A 99 -1.71 -3.87 1.46
N MET A 100 -2.68 -3.18 2.07
CA MET A 100 -3.70 -2.44 1.33
C MET A 100 -3.11 -1.32 0.46
N ALA A 101 -2.11 -0.60 0.97
CA ALA A 101 -1.45 0.48 0.22
C ALA A 101 -0.57 -0.03 -0.92
N GLU A 102 0.11 -1.18 -0.73
CA GLU A 102 1.09 -1.75 -1.65
C GLU A 102 0.45 -2.57 -2.78
N SER A 103 -0.44 -3.50 -2.45
CA SER A 103 -0.95 -4.48 -3.41
C SER A 103 -2.47 -4.54 -3.49
N ARG A 104 -3.22 -3.90 -2.57
CA ARG A 104 -4.65 -4.13 -2.36
C ARG A 104 -4.98 -5.61 -2.18
N TYR A 105 -4.12 -6.32 -1.43
CA TYR A 105 -4.21 -7.76 -1.18
C TYR A 105 -4.04 -8.66 -2.42
N ASN A 106 -3.52 -8.16 -3.52
CA ASN A 106 -3.14 -8.99 -4.66
C ASN A 106 -1.77 -9.65 -4.41
N HIS A 107 -1.76 -10.93 -4.06
CA HIS A 107 -0.54 -11.68 -3.79
C HIS A 107 0.35 -11.89 -5.03
N ARG A 108 -0.20 -11.72 -6.24
CA ARG A 108 0.54 -11.80 -7.50
C ARG A 108 0.99 -10.44 -8.05
N ALA A 109 0.80 -9.37 -7.28
CA ALA A 109 1.16 -8.03 -7.72
C ALA A 109 2.66 -7.90 -8.03
N VAL A 110 2.96 -7.25 -9.16
CA VAL A 110 4.32 -6.89 -9.58
C VAL A 110 4.35 -5.42 -9.96
N SER A 111 5.22 -4.64 -9.34
CA SER A 111 5.38 -3.23 -9.69
C SER A 111 6.30 -3.03 -10.90
N LYS A 112 6.24 -1.87 -11.53
CA LYS A 112 7.15 -1.49 -12.62
C LYS A 112 8.63 -1.57 -12.23
N LYS A 113 8.95 -1.44 -10.94
CA LYS A 113 10.32 -1.54 -10.40
C LYS A 113 10.71 -2.96 -9.97
N GLY A 114 9.82 -3.95 -10.13
CA GLY A 114 10.06 -5.35 -9.79
C GLY A 114 9.77 -5.73 -8.34
N ALA A 115 9.11 -4.87 -7.55
CA ALA A 115 8.60 -5.25 -6.23
C ALA A 115 7.45 -6.26 -6.38
N ARG A 116 7.33 -7.25 -5.48
CA ARG A 116 6.45 -8.42 -5.67
C ARG A 116 5.66 -8.76 -4.41
N GLY A 117 4.46 -9.31 -4.63
CA GLY A 117 3.60 -9.91 -3.62
C GLY A 117 2.82 -8.89 -2.78
N LEU A 118 2.21 -9.36 -1.70
CA LEU A 118 1.31 -8.61 -0.83
C LEU A 118 1.93 -7.34 -0.26
N MET A 119 3.17 -7.43 0.23
CA MET A 119 3.90 -6.33 0.84
C MET A 119 4.94 -5.69 -0.10
N GLN A 120 4.89 -6.01 -1.40
CA GLN A 120 5.73 -5.42 -2.46
C GLN A 120 7.22 -5.39 -2.11
N LEU A 121 7.77 -6.55 -1.78
CA LEU A 121 9.19 -6.66 -1.48
C LEU A 121 10.03 -6.66 -2.76
N MET A 122 11.11 -5.89 -2.74
CA MET A 122 12.14 -5.98 -3.79
C MET A 122 12.91 -7.30 -3.66
N PRO A 123 13.28 -7.99 -4.76
CA PRO A 123 13.96 -9.29 -4.71
C PRO A 123 15.21 -9.31 -3.84
N HIS A 124 16.05 -8.26 -3.91
CA HIS A 124 17.24 -8.17 -3.08
C HIS A 124 16.92 -8.03 -1.58
N THR A 125 15.86 -7.28 -1.25
CA THR A 125 15.38 -7.14 0.14
C THR A 125 14.82 -8.47 0.64
N ALA A 126 14.00 -9.13 -0.15
CA ALA A 126 13.44 -10.44 0.17
C ALA A 126 14.52 -11.48 0.45
N LYS A 127 15.55 -11.55 -0.40
CA LYS A 127 16.72 -12.44 -0.20
C LYS A 127 17.41 -12.17 1.14
N SER A 128 17.62 -10.90 1.51
CA SER A 128 18.27 -10.53 2.78
C SER A 128 17.42 -10.80 4.02
N LEU A 129 16.14 -11.09 3.84
CA LEU A 129 15.16 -11.42 4.89
C LEU A 129 14.85 -12.93 4.96
N GLY A 130 15.42 -13.74 4.06
CA GLY A 130 15.17 -15.18 4.00
C GLY A 130 13.84 -15.56 3.34
N VAL A 131 13.21 -14.65 2.58
CA VAL A 131 11.99 -14.92 1.81
C VAL A 131 12.36 -15.80 0.62
N ARG A 132 11.75 -16.98 0.51
CA ARG A 132 12.02 -17.96 -0.55
C ARG A 132 11.13 -17.76 -1.76
N ASN A 133 9.85 -17.49 -1.52
CA ASN A 133 8.87 -17.23 -2.57
C ASN A 133 8.13 -15.92 -2.33
N LEU A 134 8.39 -14.93 -3.19
CA LEU A 134 7.78 -13.60 -3.10
C LEU A 134 6.27 -13.56 -3.37
N PHE A 135 5.72 -14.61 -4.01
CA PHE A 135 4.30 -14.72 -4.32
C PHE A 135 3.54 -15.61 -3.33
N ASP A 136 4.27 -16.33 -2.48
CA ASP A 136 3.67 -17.05 -1.36
C ASP A 136 3.24 -16.04 -0.28
N PRO A 137 1.97 -16.05 0.16
CA PRO A 137 1.46 -15.09 1.14
C PRO A 137 2.18 -15.13 2.46
N GLU A 138 2.49 -16.33 2.99
CA GLU A 138 3.12 -16.49 4.29
C GLU A 138 4.57 -15.99 4.26
N ASP A 139 5.36 -16.42 3.26
CA ASP A 139 6.74 -15.96 3.07
C ASP A 139 6.81 -14.44 2.88
N ASN A 140 5.93 -13.88 2.06
CA ASN A 140 5.92 -12.44 1.74
C ASN A 140 5.51 -11.59 2.93
N ILE A 141 4.43 -11.95 3.63
CA ILE A 141 3.95 -11.22 4.82
C ILE A 141 4.99 -11.32 5.94
N ASN A 142 5.48 -12.53 6.26
CA ASN A 142 6.46 -12.70 7.32
C ASN A 142 7.74 -11.88 7.05
N GLY A 143 8.25 -11.90 5.83
CA GLY A 143 9.42 -11.10 5.42
C GLY A 143 9.15 -9.60 5.47
N GLY A 144 7.98 -9.15 4.98
CA GLY A 144 7.59 -7.74 4.98
C GLY A 144 7.40 -7.17 6.38
N VAL A 145 6.78 -7.95 7.30
CA VAL A 145 6.61 -7.56 8.70
C VAL A 145 7.96 -7.52 9.43
N LEU A 146 8.84 -8.50 9.19
CA LEU A 146 10.22 -8.47 9.71
C LEU A 146 10.98 -7.22 9.20
N TYR A 147 10.80 -6.86 7.92
CA TYR A 147 11.42 -5.66 7.38
C TYR A 147 10.89 -4.40 8.08
N MET A 148 9.58 -4.28 8.24
CA MET A 148 8.96 -3.16 8.95
C MET A 148 9.44 -3.08 10.42
N LYS A 149 9.56 -4.22 11.13
CA LYS A 149 10.15 -4.27 12.49
C LYS A 149 11.58 -3.71 12.53
N LYS A 150 12.43 -4.13 11.57
CA LYS A 150 13.81 -3.62 11.48
C LYS A 150 13.84 -2.10 11.26
N LEU A 151 12.89 -1.57 10.45
CA LEU A 151 12.78 -0.14 10.19
C LEU A 151 12.26 0.62 11.42
N LEU A 152 11.23 0.12 12.09
CA LEU A 152 10.74 0.71 13.34
C LEU A 152 11.85 0.78 14.39
N LYS A 153 12.62 -0.31 14.59
CA LYS A 153 13.79 -0.30 15.48
C LYS A 153 14.82 0.75 15.06
N ARG A 154 15.14 0.83 13.76
CA ARG A 154 16.13 1.78 13.22
C ARG A 154 15.74 3.25 13.45
N PHE A 155 14.45 3.55 13.37
CA PHE A 155 13.91 4.91 13.54
C PHE A 155 13.24 5.12 14.91
N LYS A 156 13.65 4.35 15.93
CA LYS A 156 13.23 4.54 17.34
C LYS A 156 11.72 4.57 17.54
N GLY A 157 10.97 3.77 16.76
CA GLY A 157 9.50 3.71 16.82
C GLY A 157 8.78 4.76 15.99
N ASP A 158 9.47 5.70 15.36
CA ASP A 158 8.82 6.67 14.47
C ASP A 158 8.25 5.97 13.23
N THR A 159 6.94 5.74 13.25
CA THR A 159 6.20 5.07 12.18
C THR A 159 6.29 5.83 10.86
N LYS A 160 6.27 7.16 10.87
CA LYS A 160 6.37 7.97 9.65
C LYS A 160 7.71 7.79 8.96
N LEU A 161 8.81 7.83 9.72
CA LEU A 161 10.16 7.62 9.20
C LEU A 161 10.37 6.18 8.76
N ALA A 162 9.83 5.20 9.50
CA ALA A 162 9.87 3.80 9.12
C ALA A 162 9.12 3.53 7.80
N LEU A 163 7.93 4.10 7.60
CA LEU A 163 7.18 4.03 6.35
C LEU A 163 7.90 4.73 5.20
N ALA A 164 8.50 5.91 5.47
CA ALA A 164 9.34 6.57 4.47
C ALA A 164 10.50 5.69 4.02
N ALA A 165 11.15 5.02 4.97
CA ALA A 165 12.27 4.11 4.69
C ALA A 165 11.80 2.82 4.00
N TYR A 166 10.63 2.32 4.32
CA TYR A 166 10.00 1.17 3.64
C TYR A 166 9.86 1.44 2.14
N ASN A 167 9.30 2.59 1.80
CA ASN A 167 9.01 2.95 0.41
C ASN A 167 10.23 3.51 -0.35
N ALA A 168 10.98 4.44 0.23
CA ALA A 168 12.09 5.12 -0.43
C ALA A 168 13.47 4.49 -0.13
N GLY A 169 13.58 3.72 0.94
CA GLY A 169 14.84 3.20 1.45
C GLY A 169 15.46 4.07 2.56
N SER A 170 16.04 3.41 3.55
CA SER A 170 16.65 4.07 4.73
C SER A 170 17.77 5.06 4.40
N ARG A 171 18.44 4.89 3.25
CA ARG A 171 19.49 5.81 2.80
C ARG A 171 18.95 7.21 2.59
N TYR A 172 17.82 7.34 1.92
CA TYR A 172 17.20 8.64 1.65
C TYR A 172 16.66 9.29 2.92
N VAL A 173 16.05 8.52 3.82
CA VAL A 173 15.58 9.06 5.10
C VAL A 173 16.73 9.63 5.93
N ARG A 174 17.87 8.97 5.94
CA ARG A 174 19.08 9.51 6.61
C ARG A 174 19.64 10.74 5.91
N TYR A 175 19.71 10.71 4.57
CA TYR A 175 20.23 11.83 3.78
C TYR A 175 19.42 13.10 4.01
N TYR A 176 18.09 12.99 3.97
CA TYR A 176 17.18 14.13 4.19
C TYR A 176 16.91 14.41 5.67
N LYS A 177 17.52 13.63 6.59
CA LYS A 177 17.26 13.71 8.04
C LYS A 177 15.77 13.71 8.40
N GLY A 178 14.95 13.05 7.59
CA GLY A 178 13.49 13.04 7.70
C GLY A 178 12.81 12.38 6.52
N VAL A 179 11.51 12.63 6.35
CA VAL A 179 10.75 12.15 5.19
C VAL A 179 11.26 12.81 3.92
N PRO A 180 11.75 12.03 2.93
CA PRO A 180 12.24 12.58 1.67
C PRO A 180 11.15 13.38 0.92
N PRO A 181 11.51 14.42 0.14
CA PRO A 181 10.55 15.24 -0.60
C PRO A 181 9.96 14.54 -1.84
N PHE A 182 9.95 13.21 -1.86
CA PHE A 182 9.42 12.42 -2.97
C PHE A 182 7.90 12.33 -2.87
N LEU A 183 7.18 12.78 -3.90
CA LEU A 183 5.71 12.75 -3.95
C LEU A 183 5.17 11.33 -3.72
N GLN A 184 5.78 10.32 -4.35
CA GLN A 184 5.37 8.92 -4.19
C GLN A 184 5.46 8.47 -2.72
N THR A 185 6.55 8.79 -2.02
CA THR A 185 6.77 8.41 -0.63
C THR A 185 5.79 9.13 0.31
N ARG A 186 5.58 10.43 0.11
CA ARG A 186 4.61 11.21 0.90
C ARG A 186 3.18 10.70 0.70
N THR A 187 2.81 10.36 -0.52
CA THR A 187 1.50 9.78 -0.85
C THR A 187 1.33 8.40 -0.22
N PHE A 188 2.37 7.55 -0.27
CA PHE A 188 2.37 6.24 0.38
C PHE A 188 2.14 6.36 1.89
N ILE A 189 2.89 7.23 2.58
CA ILE A 189 2.73 7.46 4.02
C ILE A 189 1.29 7.89 4.34
N LYS A 190 0.74 8.86 3.61
CA LYS A 190 -0.65 9.31 3.81
C LYS A 190 -1.65 8.18 3.67
N LYS A 191 -1.51 7.34 2.63
CA LYS A 191 -2.37 6.18 2.39
C LYS A 191 -2.29 5.17 3.54
N VAL A 192 -1.07 4.77 3.94
CA VAL A 192 -0.89 3.80 5.01
C VAL A 192 -1.46 4.32 6.32
N LEU A 193 -1.18 5.55 6.71
CA LEU A 193 -1.70 6.12 7.96
C LEU A 193 -3.23 6.21 7.95
N LYS A 194 -3.85 6.55 6.81
CA LYS A 194 -5.32 6.53 6.66
C LYS A 194 -5.88 5.12 6.87
N TYR A 195 -5.34 4.12 6.19
CA TYR A 195 -5.79 2.73 6.36
C TYR A 195 -5.51 2.20 7.76
N HIS A 196 -4.38 2.56 8.37
CA HIS A 196 -4.04 2.17 9.73
C HIS A 196 -5.10 2.65 10.74
N GLN A 197 -5.58 3.87 10.62
CA GLN A 197 -6.68 4.35 11.47
C GLN A 197 -7.97 3.54 11.26
N LEU A 198 -8.33 3.26 10.01
CA LEU A 198 -9.52 2.47 9.70
C LEU A 198 -9.46 1.06 10.31
N TYR A 199 -8.32 0.35 10.15
CA TYR A 199 -8.14 -0.99 10.72
C TYR A 199 -8.04 -1.00 12.24
N LYS A 200 -7.62 0.09 12.89
CA LYS A 200 -7.68 0.22 14.35
C LYS A 200 -9.10 0.32 14.87
N VAL A 201 -9.95 1.13 14.24
CA VAL A 201 -11.36 1.26 14.61
C VAL A 201 -12.08 -0.09 14.50
N ASP A 202 -11.86 -0.83 13.40
CA ASP A 202 -12.44 -2.15 13.18
C ASP A 202 -12.09 -3.15 14.31
N ARG A 203 -10.86 -3.11 14.81
CA ARG A 203 -10.43 -3.95 15.95
C ARG A 203 -11.03 -3.54 17.29
N MET A 204 -11.16 -2.24 17.56
CA MET A 204 -11.75 -1.75 18.82
C MET A 204 -13.22 -2.14 18.92
N THR A 205 -13.98 -2.02 17.83
CA THR A 205 -15.39 -2.40 17.78
C THR A 205 -15.59 -3.90 18.06
N LEU A 206 -14.64 -4.76 17.68
CA LEU A 206 -14.69 -6.19 17.98
C LEU A 206 -14.30 -6.51 19.43
N ALA A 207 -13.39 -5.76 20.03
CA ALA A 207 -12.94 -5.98 21.42
C ALA A 207 -13.96 -5.47 22.47
N ASP A 208 -14.71 -4.43 22.11
CA ASP A 208 -15.73 -3.83 23.01
C ASP A 208 -17.05 -4.62 23.04
N ILE A 209 -17.18 -5.69 22.22
CA ILE A 209 -18.38 -6.53 22.10
C ILE A 209 -18.24 -7.85 22.86
N VAL A 210 -17.05 -8.22 23.34
CA VAL A 210 -16.74 -9.44 24.12
C VAL A 210 -16.56 -9.11 25.57
#